data_0092a0d6623b8c78422574812f18be6e
#
_entry.id   0092a0d6623b8c78422574812f18be6e
#
_cell.length_a   1.000
_cell.length_b   1.000
_cell.length_c   1.000
_cell.angle_alpha   90.00
_cell.angle_beta   90.00
_cell.angle_gamma   90.00
#
_symmetry.space_group_name_H-M   'P 1'
#
loop_
_entity.id
_entity.type
_entity.pdbx_description
1 polymer ?
#
loop_
_entity_poly.entity_id
_entity_poly.type
_entity_poly.pdbx_seq_one_letter_code
_entity_poly.pdbx_strand_id
1 'polypeptide(L)'
;FENSNNYKKFIKLAQEKKIKVIVVEAGDVINIEKDIKLKVLWPDSKNKINENVLNNNSLVCKLEYKRFSIMLTGDIEEIAENAILTKYKNNAKILNANILKVAHHRL
;
A
#
# COMPACT_ATOMS: atom_id res chain seq x y z
N PHE A 1 -12.88 6.58 0.76
CA PHE A 1 -13.00 5.97 -0.55
C PHE A 1 -13.23 7.03 -1.63
N GLU A 2 -12.57 6.90 -2.75
CA GLU A 2 -12.66 7.86 -3.83
C GLU A 2 -13.98 7.71 -4.58
N ASN A 3 -14.75 8.81 -4.70
CA ASN A 3 -16.04 8.81 -5.37
C ASN A 3 -16.08 9.70 -6.61
N SER A 4 -14.93 10.08 -7.15
CA SER A 4 -14.88 10.93 -8.33
C SER A 4 -15.46 10.22 -9.56
N ASN A 5 -15.92 11.01 -10.53
CA ASN A 5 -16.40 10.43 -11.80
C ASN A 5 -15.30 9.66 -12.54
N ASN A 6 -14.06 10.14 -12.47
CA ASN A 6 -12.93 9.46 -13.09
C ASN A 6 -12.67 8.10 -12.44
N TYR A 7 -12.77 8.02 -11.12
CA TYR A 7 -12.61 6.75 -10.41
C TYR A 7 -13.68 5.77 -10.86
N LYS A 8 -14.95 6.21 -10.91
CA LYS A 8 -16.05 5.34 -11.32
C LYS A 8 -15.88 4.84 -12.76
N LYS A 9 -15.41 5.70 -13.67
CA LYS A 9 -15.11 5.31 -15.05
C LYS A 9 -13.99 4.29 -15.11
N PHE A 10 -12.96 4.48 -14.29
CA PHE A 10 -11.82 3.57 -14.23
C PHE A 10 -12.25 2.18 -13.78
N ILE A 11 -13.04 2.10 -12.70
CA ILE A 11 -13.54 0.83 -12.18
C ILE A 11 -14.45 0.14 -13.20
N LYS A 12 -15.32 0.90 -13.85
CA LYS A 12 -16.21 0.35 -14.87
C LYS A 12 -15.41 -0.26 -16.03
N LEU A 13 -14.37 0.45 -16.49
CA LEU A 13 -13.50 -0.05 -17.55
C LEU A 13 -12.79 -1.33 -17.12
N ALA A 14 -12.30 -1.38 -15.89
CA ALA A 14 -11.66 -2.58 -15.35
C ALA A 14 -12.62 -3.77 -15.37
N GLN A 15 -13.87 -3.56 -14.97
CA GLN A 15 -14.90 -4.59 -14.99
C GLN A 15 -15.18 -5.07 -16.41
N GLU A 16 -15.28 -4.15 -17.37
CA GLU A 16 -15.50 -4.48 -18.78
C GLU A 16 -14.35 -5.31 -19.35
N LYS A 17 -13.13 -5.06 -18.91
CA LYS A 17 -11.94 -5.80 -19.33
C LYS A 17 -11.73 -7.08 -18.50
N LYS A 18 -12.64 -7.40 -17.61
CA LYS A 18 -12.57 -8.56 -16.72
C LYS A 18 -11.32 -8.55 -15.83
N ILE A 19 -10.86 -7.37 -15.45
CA ILE A 19 -9.76 -7.20 -14.51
C ILE A 19 -10.32 -7.34 -13.10
N LYS A 20 -9.69 -8.20 -12.30
CA LYS A 20 -10.10 -8.39 -10.92
C LYS A 20 -9.70 -7.17 -10.09
N VAL A 21 -10.67 -6.54 -9.45
CA VAL A 21 -10.46 -5.39 -8.56
C VAL A 21 -10.64 -5.87 -7.12
N ILE A 22 -9.65 -5.62 -6.28
CA ILE A 22 -9.71 -5.97 -4.86
C ILE A 22 -9.39 -4.75 -4.02
N VAL A 23 -10.08 -4.62 -2.89
CA VAL A 23 -9.80 -3.57 -1.91
C VAL A 23 -8.94 -4.20 -0.81
N VAL A 24 -7.86 -3.54 -0.46
CA VAL A 24 -6.90 -4.07 0.51
C VAL A 24 -6.64 -3.07 1.63
N GLU A 25 -6.23 -3.60 2.78
CA GLU A 25 -5.82 -2.79 3.92
C GLU A 25 -4.68 -3.47 4.68
N ALA A 26 -4.10 -2.75 5.62
CA ALA A 26 -3.01 -3.26 6.45
C ALA A 26 -3.37 -4.62 7.06
N GLY A 27 -2.46 -5.56 6.94
CA GLY A 27 -2.62 -6.93 7.40
C GLY A 27 -3.00 -7.92 6.31
N ASP A 28 -3.45 -7.43 5.15
CA ASP A 28 -3.77 -8.32 4.04
C ASP A 28 -2.51 -8.88 3.40
N VAL A 29 -2.60 -10.12 2.96
CA VAL A 29 -1.52 -10.79 2.22
C VAL A 29 -2.13 -11.33 0.92
N ILE A 30 -1.53 -10.94 -0.20
CA ILE A 30 -1.95 -11.42 -1.51
C ILE A 30 -0.91 -12.41 -2.02
N ASN A 31 -1.33 -13.64 -2.26
CA ASN A 31 -0.47 -14.64 -2.87
C ASN A 31 -0.59 -14.52 -4.38
N ILE A 32 0.44 -13.95 -5.02
CA ILE A 32 0.41 -13.72 -6.46
C ILE A 32 0.72 -15.00 -7.22
N GLU A 33 1.81 -15.64 -6.83
CA GLU A 33 2.24 -16.94 -7.36
C GLU A 33 2.99 -17.68 -6.27
N LYS A 34 3.45 -18.90 -6.57
CA LYS A 34 4.31 -19.64 -5.66
C LYS A 34 5.54 -18.79 -5.32
N ASP A 35 5.80 -18.65 -4.02
CA ASP A 35 6.93 -17.90 -3.48
C ASP A 35 6.86 -16.39 -3.69
N ILE A 36 5.76 -15.86 -4.26
CA ILE A 36 5.60 -14.41 -4.46
C ILE A 36 4.38 -13.94 -3.67
N LYS A 37 4.63 -13.08 -2.68
CA LYS A 37 3.59 -12.52 -1.81
C LYS A 37 3.66 -11.01 -1.79
N LEU A 38 2.50 -10.39 -1.70
CA LEU A 38 2.37 -8.95 -1.48
C LEU A 38 1.76 -8.75 -0.10
N LYS A 39 2.52 -8.19 0.81
CA LYS A 39 2.04 -7.87 2.16
C LYS A 39 1.64 -6.42 2.22
N VAL A 40 0.38 -6.15 2.58
CA VAL A 40 -0.14 -4.79 2.68
C VAL A 40 0.13 -4.27 4.08
N LEU A 41 0.82 -3.13 4.18
CA LEU A 41 1.20 -2.50 5.45
C LEU A 41 0.38 -1.26 5.75
N TRP A 42 -0.20 -0.63 4.75
CA TRP A 42 -0.97 0.62 4.83
C TRP A 42 -1.85 0.71 3.59
N PRO A 43 -3.04 1.31 3.58
CA PRO A 43 -3.62 2.09 4.67
C PRO A 43 -4.21 1.24 5.79
N ASP A 44 -4.49 1.89 6.91
CA ASP A 44 -5.14 1.27 8.05
C ASP A 44 -6.53 1.88 8.21
N SER A 45 -7.57 1.06 8.06
CA SER A 45 -8.95 1.52 8.14
C SER A 45 -9.31 2.12 9.51
N LYS A 46 -8.58 1.75 10.55
CA LYS A 46 -8.80 2.23 11.92
C LYS A 46 -8.05 3.52 12.24
N ASN A 47 -7.07 3.89 11.43
CA ASN A 47 -6.18 5.02 11.68
C ASN A 47 -5.99 5.86 10.42
N LYS A 48 -7.10 6.23 9.77
CA LYS A 48 -7.04 7.03 8.55
C LYS A 48 -6.45 8.41 8.83
N ILE A 49 -5.61 8.87 7.90
CA ILE A 49 -5.02 10.20 7.97
C ILE A 49 -5.92 11.16 7.21
N ASN A 50 -6.26 12.28 7.86
CA ASN A 50 -7.17 13.28 7.29
C ASN A 50 -6.45 14.45 6.60
N GLU A 51 -5.12 14.45 6.62
CA GLU A 51 -4.32 15.46 5.97
C GLU A 51 -3.77 14.91 4.66
N ASN A 52 -3.98 15.63 3.56
CA ASN A 52 -3.62 15.18 2.22
C ASN A 52 -4.01 13.71 2.00
N VAL A 53 -5.31 13.49 2.07
CA VAL A 53 -5.93 12.15 2.24
C VAL A 53 -5.49 11.15 1.18
N LEU A 54 -5.48 11.56 -0.09
CA LEU A 54 -5.13 10.64 -1.17
C LEU A 54 -3.69 10.17 -1.08
N ASN A 55 -2.76 11.08 -0.78
CA ASN A 55 -1.36 10.72 -0.66
C ASN A 55 -1.08 9.91 0.60
N ASN A 56 -1.59 10.38 1.74
CA ASN A 56 -1.25 9.77 3.02
C ASN A 56 -2.00 8.48 3.34
N ASN A 57 -2.97 8.11 2.51
CA ASN A 57 -3.63 6.81 2.58
C ASN A 57 -3.32 5.96 1.35
N SER A 58 -2.23 6.26 0.65
CA SER A 58 -1.70 5.46 -0.45
C SER A 58 -1.30 4.07 0.03
N LEU A 59 -1.34 3.13 -0.87
CA LEU A 59 -0.95 1.76 -0.61
C LEU A 59 0.55 1.69 -0.30
N VAL A 60 0.88 1.14 0.86
CA VAL A 60 2.25 0.77 1.20
C VAL A 60 2.28 -0.73 1.33
N CYS A 61 3.15 -1.39 0.60
CA CYS A 61 3.22 -2.83 0.60
C CYS A 61 4.64 -3.33 0.44
N LYS A 62 4.84 -4.57 0.84
CA LYS A 62 6.12 -5.26 0.66
C LYS A 62 5.90 -6.45 -0.26
N LEU A 63 6.57 -6.42 -1.40
CA LEU A 63 6.61 -7.54 -2.32
C LEU A 63 7.75 -8.46 -1.90
N GLU A 64 7.42 -9.71 -1.63
CA GLU A 64 8.39 -10.72 -1.21
C GLU A 64 8.48 -11.82 -2.25
N TYR A 65 9.70 -12.13 -2.65
CA TYR A 65 10.02 -13.29 -3.48
C TYR A 65 11.18 -14.03 -2.82
N LYS A 66 10.87 -15.20 -2.23
CA LYS A 66 11.85 -15.98 -1.46
C LYS A 66 12.49 -15.11 -0.37
N ARG A 67 13.81 -14.85 -0.43
CA ARG A 67 14.51 -14.02 0.55
C ARG A 67 14.68 -12.56 0.12
N PHE A 68 14.20 -12.23 -1.06
CA PHE A 68 14.29 -10.89 -1.61
C PHE A 68 12.99 -10.13 -1.39
N SER A 69 13.08 -8.85 -1.06
CA SER A 69 11.89 -8.03 -0.86
C SER A 69 12.08 -6.59 -1.30
N ILE A 70 10.97 -5.99 -1.75
CA ILE A 70 10.92 -4.58 -2.15
C ILE A 70 9.78 -3.92 -1.38
N MET A 71 10.08 -2.80 -0.75
CA MET A 71 9.07 -1.95 -0.10
C MET A 71 8.62 -0.88 -1.08
N LEU A 72 7.30 -0.80 -1.30
CA LEU A 72 6.68 0.19 -2.18
C LEU A 72 5.81 1.11 -1.33
N THR A 73 6.08 2.41 -1.36
CA THR A 73 5.47 3.35 -0.42
C THR A 73 4.36 4.22 -1.01
N GLY A 74 4.06 4.07 -2.31
CA GLY A 74 3.07 4.95 -2.94
C GLY A 74 3.48 6.41 -2.83
N ASP A 75 2.53 7.27 -2.51
CA ASP A 75 2.75 8.71 -2.42
C ASP A 75 2.64 9.24 -0.98
N ILE A 76 2.95 8.41 0.01
CA ILE A 76 2.86 8.83 1.41
C ILE A 76 3.83 9.98 1.72
N GLU A 77 3.43 10.79 2.71
CA GLU A 77 4.21 11.89 3.22
C GLU A 77 4.66 11.58 4.65
N GLU A 78 5.37 12.51 5.27
CA GLU A 78 5.97 12.31 6.60
C GLU A 78 4.94 11.86 7.64
N ILE A 79 3.72 12.41 7.60
CA ILE A 79 2.69 12.05 8.58
C ILE A 79 2.33 10.56 8.48
N ALA A 80 2.23 10.02 7.27
CA ALA A 80 1.96 8.60 7.08
C ALA A 80 3.18 7.75 7.44
N GLU A 81 4.38 8.21 7.10
CA GLU A 81 5.62 7.53 7.50
C GLU A 81 5.68 7.34 9.01
N ASN A 82 5.37 8.41 9.75
CA ASN A 82 5.37 8.36 11.23
C ASN A 82 4.27 7.43 11.75
N ALA A 83 3.09 7.45 11.13
CA ALA A 83 2.00 6.57 11.53
C ALA A 83 2.35 5.09 11.33
N ILE A 84 3.01 4.77 10.22
CA ILE A 84 3.46 3.42 9.92
C ILE A 84 4.54 2.97 10.90
N LEU A 85 5.51 3.82 11.20
CA LEU A 85 6.55 3.53 12.18
C LEU A 85 5.94 3.25 13.55
N THR A 86 4.96 4.04 13.95
CA THR A 86 4.25 3.85 15.22
C THR A 86 3.47 2.53 15.23
N LYS A 87 2.78 2.23 14.14
CA LYS A 87 1.99 1.01 14.02
C LYS A 87 2.85 -0.24 14.17
N TYR A 88 4.03 -0.25 13.58
CA TYR A 88 4.89 -1.43 13.54
C TYR A 88 6.09 -1.37 14.50
N LYS A 89 6.10 -0.45 15.46
CA LYS A 89 7.24 -0.28 16.37
C LYS A 89 7.61 -1.55 17.14
N ASN A 90 6.62 -2.40 17.46
CA ASN A 90 6.84 -3.64 18.18
C ASN A 90 7.09 -4.84 17.27
N ASN A 91 7.05 -4.63 15.97
CA ASN A 91 7.31 -5.64 14.97
C ASN A 91 8.04 -5.01 13.77
N ALA A 92 9.14 -4.32 14.07
CA ALA A 92 9.87 -3.53 13.08
C ALA A 92 10.44 -4.37 11.95
N LYS A 93 10.61 -5.68 12.14
CA LYS A 93 11.11 -6.56 11.09
C LYS A 93 10.22 -6.56 9.84
N ILE A 94 8.93 -6.30 10.01
CA ILE A 94 8.02 -6.26 8.87
C ILE A 94 8.39 -5.13 7.90
N LEU A 95 9.09 -4.10 8.39
CA LEU A 95 9.52 -2.96 7.58
C LEU A 95 10.87 -3.19 6.90
N ASN A 96 11.55 -4.31 7.16
CA ASN A 96 12.81 -4.61 6.51
C ASN A 96 12.59 -5.02 5.05
N ALA A 97 13.42 -4.50 4.17
CA ALA A 97 13.38 -4.83 2.76
C ALA A 97 14.78 -4.66 2.15
N ASN A 98 15.04 -5.37 1.07
CA ASN A 98 16.30 -5.24 0.34
C ASN A 98 16.33 -3.93 -0.45
N ILE A 99 15.17 -3.53 -0.99
CA ILE A 99 15.02 -2.30 -1.77
C ILE A 99 13.85 -1.51 -1.21
N LEU A 100 14.03 -0.20 -1.10
CA LEU A 100 12.97 0.74 -0.74
C LEU A 100 12.75 1.69 -1.92
N LYS A 101 11.55 1.62 -2.51
CA LYS A 101 11.12 2.61 -3.50
C LYS A 101 10.31 3.68 -2.78
N VAL A 102 10.85 4.87 -2.70
CA VAL A 102 10.19 6.00 -2.03
C VAL A 102 9.32 6.77 -3.02
N ALA A 103 8.38 7.55 -2.47
CA ALA A 103 7.57 8.46 -3.27
C ALA A 103 8.47 9.50 -3.95
N HIS A 104 8.14 9.85 -5.20
CA HIS A 104 8.98 10.76 -5.98
C HIS A 104 9.16 12.13 -5.34
N HIS A 105 8.18 12.62 -4.60
CA HIS A 105 8.26 13.92 -3.91
C HIS A 105 9.05 13.88 -2.60
N ARG A 106 9.55 12.70 -2.20
CA ARG A 106 10.36 12.53 -0.98
C ARG A 106 11.86 12.54 -1.27
N LEU A 107 12.24 12.65 -2.53
CA LEU A 107 13.65 12.66 -2.94
C LEU A 107 14.31 14.02 -2.74
#